data_a2be0cdcd79e1828b54a7a27cd383eee
#
_entry.id   a2be0cdcd79e1828b54a7a27cd383eee
#
_cell.length_a   1.000
_cell.length_b   1.000
_cell.length_c   1.000
_cell.angle_alpha   90.00
_cell.angle_beta   90.00
_cell.angle_gamma   90.00
#
_symmetry.space_group_name_H-M   'P 1'
#
loop_
_entity.id
_entity.type
_entity.pdbx_description
1 polymer ?
#
loop_
_entity_poly.entity_id
_entity_poly.type
_entity_poly.pdbx_seq_one_letter_code
_entity_poly.pdbx_strand_id
1 'polypeptide(L)'
;GDLVRFKWYQIGDGGAFYVKLFADENGTPGAETFTRVVAGGLVDGWNEYDLLADELSVSGDFWIGMKGFSSTSDIGVDTSSSGSSSFSQGTGNWADYADGNFMIRLLIDGGEGGGTSCDAGDVNSDGIINVLDVVTMVNLVLGAEPSDSEACAADFNSDGAIDVLDIVNVVNIIMGS
;
A
#
# COMPACT_ATOMS: atom_id res chain seq x y z
N GLY A 1 3.98 2.09 13.62
CA GLY A 1 2.52 2.11 13.60
C GLY A 1 1.91 0.74 13.72
N ASP A 2 0.61 0.68 13.96
CA ASP A 2 -0.12 -0.58 14.11
C ASP A 2 -0.61 -1.08 12.75
N LEU A 3 -0.44 -2.37 12.50
CA LEU A 3 -0.90 -2.98 11.26
C LEU A 3 -2.41 -3.19 11.32
N VAL A 4 -3.13 -2.57 10.40
CA VAL A 4 -4.59 -2.59 10.38
C VAL A 4 -5.12 -3.61 9.39
N ARG A 5 -4.59 -3.58 8.16
CA ARG A 5 -5.16 -4.38 7.07
C ARG A 5 -4.11 -4.77 6.05
N PHE A 6 -4.23 -5.97 5.54
CA PHE A 6 -3.44 -6.53 4.47
C PHE A 6 -4.30 -6.76 3.24
N LYS A 7 -3.88 -6.29 2.07
CA LYS A 7 -4.57 -6.50 0.79
C LYS A 7 -3.62 -7.12 -0.23
N TRP A 8 -4.16 -7.99 -1.07
CA TRP A 8 -3.41 -8.55 -2.19
C TRP A 8 -4.33 -8.79 -3.38
N TYR A 9 -3.76 -8.79 -4.56
CA TYR A 9 -4.45 -9.22 -5.76
C TYR A 9 -4.17 -10.69 -6.02
N GLN A 10 -5.20 -11.51 -6.02
CA GLN A 10 -5.11 -12.95 -6.27
C GLN A 10 -5.52 -13.26 -7.71
N ILE A 11 -4.80 -14.18 -8.34
CA ILE A 11 -5.19 -14.78 -9.61
C ILE A 11 -5.70 -16.19 -9.31
N GLY A 12 -6.94 -16.44 -9.72
CA GLY A 12 -7.65 -17.69 -9.38
C GLY A 12 -8.48 -17.61 -8.12
N ASP A 13 -9.44 -18.52 -7.98
CA ASP A 13 -10.53 -18.49 -7.00
C ASP A 13 -10.33 -19.47 -5.82
N GLY A 14 -9.16 -19.96 -5.60
CA GLY A 14 -8.93 -21.00 -4.60
C GLY A 14 -7.68 -20.81 -3.76
N GLY A 15 -7.59 -21.62 -2.75
CA GLY A 15 -6.40 -21.76 -1.94
C GLY A 15 -6.45 -21.05 -0.60
N ALA A 16 -5.35 -21.16 0.08
CA ALA A 16 -5.03 -20.44 1.30
C ALA A 16 -3.62 -19.89 1.19
N PHE A 17 -3.35 -18.82 1.91
CA PHE A 17 -2.03 -18.21 1.96
C PHE A 17 -1.56 -18.08 3.40
N TYR A 18 -0.25 -18.14 3.58
CA TYR A 18 0.39 -17.57 4.74
C TYR A 18 0.70 -16.09 4.45
N VAL A 19 0.19 -15.20 5.27
CA VAL A 19 0.68 -13.82 5.37
C VAL A 19 1.81 -13.81 6.38
N LYS A 20 2.92 -13.19 6.04
CA LYS A 20 4.14 -13.20 6.85
C LYS A 20 4.73 -11.82 6.95
N LEU A 21 5.31 -11.52 8.12
CA LEU A 21 6.18 -10.36 8.31
C LEU A 21 7.60 -10.83 8.59
N PHE A 22 8.56 -10.05 8.09
CA PHE A 22 9.98 -10.27 8.34
C PHE A 22 10.60 -8.96 8.80
N ALA A 23 11.55 -9.04 9.71
CA ALA A 23 12.42 -7.92 10.01
C ALA A 23 13.25 -7.56 8.78
N ASP A 24 13.64 -6.30 8.64
CA ASP A 24 14.62 -5.91 7.64
C ASP A 24 16.02 -6.34 8.10
N GLU A 25 16.77 -6.94 7.20
CA GLU A 25 18.18 -7.28 7.40
C GLU A 25 19.02 -6.74 6.25
N ASN A 26 19.42 -5.48 6.38
CA ASN A 26 20.22 -4.75 5.38
C ASN A 26 19.56 -4.66 4.00
N GLY A 27 18.26 -4.34 3.94
CA GLY A 27 17.51 -4.19 2.71
C GLY A 27 17.03 -5.51 2.11
N THR A 28 17.02 -6.60 2.91
CA THR A 28 16.47 -7.90 2.53
C THR A 28 15.61 -8.48 3.64
N PRO A 29 14.63 -9.35 3.32
CA PRO A 29 13.84 -10.02 4.35
C PRO A 29 14.72 -10.91 5.24
N GLY A 30 14.75 -10.58 6.53
CA GLY A 30 15.48 -11.32 7.56
C GLY A 30 14.61 -12.34 8.30
N ALA A 31 14.67 -12.32 9.64
CA ALA A 31 13.90 -13.24 10.47
C ALA A 31 12.39 -13.03 10.34
N GLU A 32 11.63 -14.13 10.23
CA GLU A 32 10.17 -14.12 10.27
C GLU A 32 9.71 -13.71 11.68
N THR A 33 8.91 -12.64 11.75
CA THR A 33 8.39 -12.09 13.02
C THR A 33 6.91 -12.40 13.24
N PHE A 34 6.18 -12.70 12.16
CA PHE A 34 4.76 -13.04 12.22
C PHE A 34 4.38 -13.95 11.06
N THR A 35 3.41 -14.84 11.31
CA THR A 35 2.76 -15.64 10.28
C THR A 35 1.29 -15.89 10.62
N ARG A 36 0.42 -15.76 9.64
CA ARG A 36 -1.00 -16.03 9.74
C ARG A 36 -1.49 -16.79 8.50
N VAL A 37 -2.33 -17.78 8.70
CA VAL A 37 -3.05 -18.45 7.62
C VAL A 37 -4.31 -17.66 7.29
N VAL A 38 -4.47 -17.31 6.04
CA VAL A 38 -5.69 -16.73 5.48
C VAL A 38 -6.31 -17.75 4.54
N ALA A 39 -7.52 -18.20 4.84
CA ALA A 39 -8.21 -19.23 4.08
C ALA A 39 -9.71 -18.99 4.06
N GLY A 40 -10.33 -19.38 2.97
CA GLY A 40 -11.79 -19.30 2.76
C GLY A 40 -12.28 -17.94 2.29
N GLY A 41 -13.25 -17.95 1.39
CA GLY A 41 -13.85 -16.73 0.86
C GLY A 41 -12.97 -15.93 -0.08
N LEU A 42 -11.81 -16.45 -0.49
CA LEU A 42 -10.89 -15.79 -1.40
C LEU A 42 -11.45 -15.81 -2.81
N VAL A 43 -11.26 -14.70 -3.52
CA VAL A 43 -11.79 -14.49 -4.87
C VAL A 43 -10.66 -14.10 -5.83
N ASP A 44 -10.87 -14.35 -7.11
CA ASP A 44 -10.03 -13.76 -8.15
C ASP A 44 -10.17 -12.25 -8.10
N GLY A 45 -9.05 -11.54 -7.94
CA GLY A 45 -9.02 -10.10 -7.75
C GLY A 45 -8.49 -9.67 -6.37
N TRP A 46 -8.90 -8.49 -5.92
CA TRP A 46 -8.48 -7.94 -4.64
C TRP A 46 -9.13 -8.65 -3.46
N ASN A 47 -8.30 -9.16 -2.56
CA ASN A 47 -8.68 -9.73 -1.28
C ASN A 47 -8.12 -8.87 -0.16
N GLU A 48 -8.73 -8.93 1.03
CA GLU A 48 -8.21 -8.23 2.20
C GLU A 48 -8.37 -9.07 3.46
N TYR A 49 -7.46 -8.86 4.40
CA TYR A 49 -7.46 -9.49 5.71
C TYR A 49 -7.26 -8.41 6.78
N ASP A 50 -8.14 -8.45 7.80
CA ASP A 50 -8.08 -7.54 8.93
C ASP A 50 -7.03 -8.05 9.93
N LEU A 51 -6.04 -7.21 10.25
CA LEU A 51 -4.95 -7.50 11.18
C LEU A 51 -5.18 -6.89 12.57
N LEU A 52 -6.26 -6.13 12.78
CA LEU A 52 -6.53 -5.46 14.06
C LEU A 52 -6.59 -6.44 15.23
N ALA A 53 -7.14 -7.63 15.00
CA ALA A 53 -7.23 -8.68 16.02
C ALA A 53 -5.88 -9.32 16.38
N ASP A 54 -4.86 -9.10 15.59
CA ASP A 54 -3.51 -9.64 15.79
C ASP A 54 -2.62 -8.70 16.61
N GLU A 55 -3.08 -7.47 16.87
CA GLU A 55 -2.38 -6.43 17.66
C GLU A 55 -0.91 -6.24 17.25
N LEU A 56 -0.67 -6.21 15.94
CA LEU A 56 0.68 -6.13 15.39
C LEU A 56 1.12 -4.68 15.25
N SER A 57 2.27 -4.34 15.80
CA SER A 57 2.94 -3.06 15.57
C SER A 57 4.28 -3.28 14.88
N VAL A 58 4.62 -2.35 14.00
CA VAL A 58 5.91 -2.31 13.30
C VAL A 58 6.59 -0.96 13.50
N SER A 59 7.92 -0.98 13.50
CA SER A 59 8.75 0.22 13.53
C SER A 59 9.99 0.01 12.69
N GLY A 60 10.45 1.06 12.00
CA GLY A 60 11.55 0.95 11.05
C GLY A 60 11.16 0.16 9.80
N ASP A 61 12.16 -0.27 9.06
CA ASP A 61 11.96 -1.04 7.83
C ASP A 61 11.58 -2.49 8.17
N PHE A 62 10.66 -3.03 7.41
CA PHE A 62 10.20 -4.42 7.51
C PHE A 62 9.71 -4.92 6.15
N TRP A 63 9.54 -6.23 6.05
CA TRP A 63 9.05 -6.87 4.85
C TRP A 63 7.74 -7.58 5.12
N ILE A 64 6.84 -7.51 4.15
CA ILE A 64 5.62 -8.29 4.16
C ILE A 64 5.64 -9.27 2.99
N GLY A 65 5.19 -10.48 3.22
CA GLY A 65 5.21 -11.52 2.22
C GLY A 65 4.01 -12.44 2.28
N MET A 66 3.83 -13.17 1.20
CA MET A 66 2.83 -14.20 1.08
C MET A 66 3.47 -15.51 0.65
N LYS A 67 2.92 -16.60 1.16
CA LYS A 67 3.27 -17.96 0.72
C LYS A 67 2.00 -18.74 0.47
N GLY A 68 1.79 -19.18 -0.77
CA GLY A 68 0.66 -20.03 -1.12
C GLY A 68 0.78 -21.46 -0.58
N PHE A 69 -0.36 -22.09 -0.33
CA PHE A 69 -0.44 -23.51 0.04
C PHE A 69 -0.55 -24.43 -1.17
N SER A 70 -0.97 -23.91 -2.31
CA SER A 70 -1.23 -24.73 -3.52
C SER A 70 -0.69 -24.03 -4.77
N SER A 71 -0.53 -24.81 -5.83
CA SER A 71 -0.11 -24.35 -7.15
C SER A 71 -1.25 -23.72 -7.98
N THR A 72 -2.42 -23.50 -7.40
CA THR A 72 -3.61 -23.02 -8.12
C THR A 72 -3.97 -21.56 -7.85
N SER A 73 -3.19 -20.88 -7.02
CA SER A 73 -3.44 -19.48 -6.68
C SER A 73 -2.13 -18.72 -6.74
N ASP A 74 -2.10 -17.69 -7.57
CA ASP A 74 -0.95 -16.82 -7.76
C ASP A 74 -1.26 -15.41 -7.25
N ILE A 75 -0.22 -14.66 -6.94
CA ILE A 75 -0.33 -13.24 -6.59
C ILE A 75 -0.13 -12.45 -7.88
N GLY A 76 -1.01 -11.47 -8.09
CA GLY A 76 -0.90 -10.56 -9.22
C GLY A 76 0.40 -9.77 -9.20
N VAL A 77 0.93 -9.49 -10.38
CA VAL A 77 2.14 -8.69 -10.59
C VAL A 77 1.78 -7.45 -11.41
N ASP A 78 2.15 -6.30 -10.92
CA ASP A 78 2.11 -5.05 -11.66
C ASP A 78 3.42 -4.89 -12.44
N THR A 79 3.35 -5.01 -13.75
CA THR A 79 4.50 -4.88 -14.65
C THR A 79 4.70 -3.45 -15.15
N SER A 80 3.86 -2.50 -14.76
CA SER A 80 3.96 -1.10 -15.18
C SER A 80 5.01 -0.31 -14.42
N SER A 81 5.46 -0.82 -13.27
CA SER A 81 6.47 -0.19 -12.42
C SER A 81 7.58 -1.17 -12.05
N SER A 82 8.81 -0.69 -12.00
CA SER A 82 9.92 -1.42 -11.40
C SER A 82 9.97 -1.10 -9.91
N GLY A 83 9.87 -2.08 -9.04
CA GLY A 83 9.87 -1.89 -7.60
C GLY A 83 10.78 -2.84 -6.85
N SER A 84 10.69 -2.76 -5.54
CA SER A 84 11.49 -3.54 -4.60
C SER A 84 10.75 -4.80 -4.15
N SER A 85 10.34 -5.65 -5.09
CA SER A 85 9.78 -6.95 -4.75
C SER A 85 10.85 -8.02 -4.78
N SER A 86 10.87 -8.88 -3.77
CA SER A 86 11.77 -10.02 -3.69
C SER A 86 10.98 -11.31 -3.56
N PHE A 87 11.52 -12.40 -4.06
CA PHE A 87 10.90 -13.71 -3.93
C PHE A 87 11.87 -14.74 -3.37
N SER A 88 11.35 -15.76 -2.70
CA SER A 88 12.13 -16.90 -2.25
C SER A 88 11.50 -18.21 -2.68
N GLN A 89 12.27 -19.10 -3.24
CA GLN A 89 11.84 -20.46 -3.61
C GLN A 89 11.98 -21.48 -2.47
N GLY A 90 11.67 -21.05 -1.24
CA GLY A 90 11.54 -21.96 -0.10
C GLY A 90 12.83 -22.29 0.65
N THR A 91 13.94 -21.68 0.30
CA THR A 91 15.26 -21.94 0.91
C THR A 91 15.75 -20.81 1.83
N GLY A 92 14.95 -19.75 2.01
CA GLY A 92 15.38 -18.56 2.75
C GLY A 92 16.34 -17.65 1.97
N ASN A 93 16.70 -18.00 0.76
CA ASN A 93 17.45 -17.10 -0.12
C ASN A 93 16.47 -16.21 -0.88
N TRP A 94 16.60 -14.91 -0.67
CA TRP A 94 15.78 -13.91 -1.35
C TRP A 94 16.49 -13.43 -2.62
N ALA A 95 15.71 -13.20 -3.66
CA ALA A 95 16.18 -12.65 -4.92
C ALA A 95 15.21 -11.57 -5.39
N ASP A 96 15.73 -10.54 -6.02
CA ASP A 96 14.91 -9.47 -6.59
C ASP A 96 14.03 -10.01 -7.71
N TYR A 97 12.77 -9.58 -7.71
CA TYR A 97 11.83 -9.89 -8.78
C TYR A 97 11.92 -8.82 -9.87
N ALA A 98 12.48 -9.19 -11.01
CA ALA A 98 12.80 -8.24 -12.08
C ALA A 98 11.60 -7.87 -12.96
N ASP A 99 10.52 -8.66 -12.94
CA ASP A 99 9.41 -8.54 -13.89
C ASP A 99 8.26 -7.64 -13.40
N GLY A 100 8.43 -6.94 -12.28
CA GLY A 100 7.42 -6.02 -11.73
C GLY A 100 7.31 -6.06 -10.20
N ASN A 101 6.19 -5.57 -9.70
CA ASN A 101 5.88 -5.58 -8.27
C ASN A 101 4.76 -6.55 -7.95
N PHE A 102 4.88 -7.32 -6.87
CA PHE A 102 3.75 -8.06 -6.34
C PHE A 102 2.65 -7.10 -5.87
N MET A 103 1.42 -7.36 -6.27
CA MET A 103 0.27 -6.53 -5.93
C MET A 103 -0.18 -6.81 -4.48
N ILE A 104 0.64 -6.36 -3.54
CA ILE A 104 0.44 -6.49 -2.09
C ILE A 104 0.40 -5.07 -1.50
N ARG A 105 -0.52 -4.81 -0.60
CA ARG A 105 -0.66 -3.53 0.11
C ARG A 105 -0.88 -3.76 1.59
N LEU A 106 -0.36 -2.87 2.40
CA LEU A 106 -0.52 -2.88 3.85
C LEU A 106 -1.06 -1.53 4.31
N LEU A 107 -2.07 -1.54 5.15
CA LEU A 107 -2.56 -0.36 5.85
C LEU A 107 -1.98 -0.35 7.26
N ILE A 108 -1.35 0.77 7.64
CA ILE A 108 -0.74 0.99 8.95
C ILE A 108 -1.46 2.17 9.60
N ASP A 109 -1.91 2.01 10.83
CA ASP A 109 -2.50 3.10 11.62
C ASP A 109 -1.42 3.80 12.46
N GLY A 110 -1.39 5.13 12.41
CA GLY A 110 -0.48 5.94 13.23
C GLY A 110 1.01 5.84 12.92
N GLY A 111 1.40 5.29 11.77
CA GLY A 111 2.80 5.19 11.34
C GLY A 111 3.25 6.37 10.50
N GLU A 112 4.07 7.25 11.06
CA GLU A 112 4.95 8.09 10.23
C GLU A 112 6.02 7.18 9.60
N GLY A 113 5.80 6.66 8.42
CA GLY A 113 6.86 5.92 7.74
C GLY A 113 6.40 4.95 6.65
N GLY A 114 6.49 5.36 5.41
CA GLY A 114 6.72 4.49 4.27
C GLY A 114 5.52 3.79 3.66
N GLY A 115 4.71 4.54 2.97
CA GLY A 115 3.62 4.08 2.13
C GLY A 115 2.38 4.91 2.38
N THR A 116 2.37 6.13 1.91
CA THR A 116 1.23 7.04 2.02
C THR A 116 0.04 6.45 1.27
N SER A 117 -0.83 5.70 1.97
CA SER A 117 -2.20 5.58 1.49
C SER A 117 -2.88 6.91 1.85
N CYS A 118 -2.73 7.88 1.00
CA CYS A 118 -3.54 9.09 1.07
C CYS A 118 -4.82 8.84 0.29
N ASP A 119 -5.92 9.31 0.79
CA ASP A 119 -7.13 9.42 -0.03
C ASP A 119 -6.92 10.61 -0.98
N ALA A 120 -6.74 10.32 -2.29
CA ALA A 120 -6.45 11.35 -3.27
C ALA A 120 -7.54 12.42 -3.24
N GLY A 121 -7.13 13.67 -3.02
CA GLY A 121 -8.01 14.82 -2.88
C GLY A 121 -8.42 15.17 -1.44
N ASP A 122 -8.25 14.29 -0.46
CA ASP A 122 -8.42 14.58 0.97
C ASP A 122 -7.08 15.03 1.58
N VAL A 123 -6.70 16.26 1.27
CA VAL A 123 -5.38 16.79 1.60
C VAL A 123 -5.24 17.13 3.08
N ASN A 124 -6.35 17.48 3.74
CA ASN A 124 -6.38 17.78 5.17
C ASN A 124 -6.60 16.54 6.05
N SER A 125 -6.83 15.36 5.42
CA SER A 125 -7.05 14.07 6.08
C SER A 125 -8.25 14.07 7.06
N ASP A 126 -9.33 14.80 6.73
CA ASP A 126 -10.55 14.82 7.54
C ASP A 126 -11.59 13.76 7.11
N GLY A 127 -11.31 13.00 6.05
CA GLY A 127 -12.16 11.95 5.50
C GLY A 127 -13.23 12.46 4.52
N ILE A 128 -13.20 13.75 4.14
CA ILE A 128 -14.22 14.36 3.27
C ILE A 128 -13.56 15.26 2.23
N ILE A 129 -13.60 14.88 0.97
CA ILE A 129 -13.11 15.75 -0.11
C ILE A 129 -14.05 16.94 -0.29
N ASN A 130 -13.58 18.14 0.06
CA ASN A 130 -14.38 19.37 0.03
C ASN A 130 -13.50 20.62 -0.25
N VAL A 131 -14.11 21.82 -0.13
CA VAL A 131 -13.41 23.07 -0.42
C VAL A 131 -12.22 23.36 0.51
N LEU A 132 -12.16 22.75 1.69
CA LEU A 132 -11.03 22.94 2.62
C LEU A 132 -9.76 22.28 2.07
N ASP A 133 -9.89 21.14 1.38
CA ASP A 133 -8.77 20.50 0.67
C ASP A 133 -8.26 21.38 -0.46
N VAL A 134 -9.16 21.95 -1.23
CA VAL A 134 -8.79 22.90 -2.30
C VAL A 134 -8.00 24.09 -1.73
N VAL A 135 -8.40 24.63 -0.58
CA VAL A 135 -7.65 25.71 0.10
C VAL A 135 -6.26 25.25 0.52
N THR A 136 -6.14 24.01 1.05
CA THR A 136 -4.85 23.42 1.42
C THR A 136 -3.98 23.24 0.18
N MET A 137 -4.50 22.67 -0.91
CA MET A 137 -3.79 22.51 -2.18
C MET A 137 -3.29 23.84 -2.74
N VAL A 138 -4.10 24.90 -2.69
CA VAL A 138 -3.67 26.24 -3.12
C VAL A 138 -2.47 26.74 -2.33
N ASN A 139 -2.43 26.51 -1.01
CA ASN A 139 -1.28 26.88 -0.19
C ASN A 139 -0.01 26.11 -0.59
N LEU A 140 -0.13 24.81 -0.90
CA LEU A 140 0.98 23.99 -1.39
C LEU A 140 1.51 24.50 -2.73
N VAL A 141 0.64 24.80 -3.69
CA VAL A 141 1.02 25.38 -4.99
C VAL A 141 1.67 26.76 -4.83
N LEU A 142 1.31 27.52 -3.80
CA LEU A 142 1.93 28.80 -3.47
C LEU A 142 3.27 28.68 -2.72
N GLY A 143 3.73 27.47 -2.45
CA GLY A 143 5.06 27.19 -1.92
C GLY A 143 5.09 26.83 -0.43
N ALA A 144 3.96 26.42 0.16
CA ALA A 144 3.99 25.74 1.45
C ALA A 144 4.65 24.36 1.29
N GLU A 145 5.44 23.94 2.28
CA GLU A 145 6.05 22.60 2.27
C GLU A 145 4.99 21.56 2.72
N PRO A 146 4.65 20.59 1.86
CA PRO A 146 3.73 19.51 2.23
C PRO A 146 4.39 18.50 3.15
N SER A 147 3.62 17.90 4.04
CA SER A 147 3.95 16.60 4.62
C SER A 147 3.84 15.50 3.55
N ASP A 148 4.37 14.32 3.82
CA ASP A 148 4.31 13.20 2.86
C ASP A 148 2.85 12.80 2.53
N SER A 149 1.94 12.87 3.50
CA SER A 149 0.52 12.60 3.28
C SER A 149 -0.16 13.68 2.43
N GLU A 150 0.13 14.96 2.70
CA GLU A 150 -0.39 16.07 1.90
C GLU A 150 0.13 16.02 0.48
N ALA A 151 1.44 15.72 0.29
CA ALA A 151 2.02 15.58 -1.03
C ALA A 151 1.35 14.48 -1.85
N CYS A 152 1.12 13.33 -1.23
CA CYS A 152 0.43 12.21 -1.86
C CYS A 152 -1.04 12.53 -2.21
N ALA A 153 -1.79 13.14 -1.27
CA ALA A 153 -3.20 13.47 -1.49
C ALA A 153 -3.41 14.61 -2.49
N ALA A 154 -2.45 15.54 -2.57
CA ALA A 154 -2.52 16.71 -3.44
C ALA A 154 -2.11 16.43 -4.89
N ASP A 155 -1.22 15.47 -5.15
CA ASP A 155 -0.90 15.00 -6.51
C ASP A 155 -2.00 14.07 -7.01
N PHE A 156 -3.14 14.68 -7.35
CA PHE A 156 -4.36 13.95 -7.67
C PHE A 156 -4.27 13.19 -8.99
N ASN A 157 -3.54 13.73 -9.96
CA ASN A 157 -3.34 13.12 -11.28
C ASN A 157 -2.16 12.15 -11.33
N SER A 158 -1.37 12.07 -10.23
CA SER A 158 -0.20 11.21 -10.08
C SER A 158 0.90 11.47 -11.13
N ASP A 159 1.09 12.74 -11.52
CA ASP A 159 2.15 13.12 -12.47
C ASP A 159 3.48 13.52 -11.77
N GLY A 160 3.50 13.53 -10.44
CA GLY A 160 4.65 13.84 -9.60
C GLY A 160 4.84 15.34 -9.32
N ALA A 161 3.87 16.19 -9.70
CA ALA A 161 3.90 17.62 -9.44
C ALA A 161 2.59 18.07 -8.78
N ILE A 162 2.66 18.84 -7.71
CA ILE A 162 1.46 19.45 -7.12
C ILE A 162 1.25 20.80 -7.80
N ASP A 163 0.25 20.89 -8.66
CA ASP A 163 -0.02 22.12 -9.41
C ASP A 163 -1.53 22.41 -9.58
N VAL A 164 -1.83 23.39 -10.45
CA VAL A 164 -3.22 23.82 -10.68
C VAL A 164 -4.09 22.75 -11.34
N LEU A 165 -3.51 21.78 -12.04
CA LEU A 165 -4.27 20.70 -12.69
C LEU A 165 -4.87 19.76 -11.65
N ASP A 166 -4.16 19.51 -10.55
CA ASP A 166 -4.68 18.72 -9.43
C ASP A 166 -5.86 19.42 -8.77
N ILE A 167 -5.71 20.72 -8.52
CA ILE A 167 -6.81 21.55 -7.95
C ILE A 167 -8.05 21.45 -8.82
N VAL A 168 -7.91 21.57 -10.15
CA VAL A 168 -9.05 21.46 -11.09
C VAL A 168 -9.71 20.09 -11.00
N ASN A 169 -8.93 19.02 -10.88
CA ASN A 169 -9.47 17.67 -10.75
C ASN A 169 -10.26 17.48 -9.46
N VAL A 170 -9.76 17.96 -8.32
CA VAL A 170 -10.46 17.90 -7.04
C VAL A 170 -11.74 18.74 -7.07
N VAL A 171 -11.70 19.94 -7.64
CA VAL A 171 -12.90 20.79 -7.81
C VAL A 171 -13.96 20.08 -8.65
N ASN A 172 -13.60 19.40 -9.73
CA ASN A 172 -14.53 18.64 -10.56
C ASN A 172 -15.23 17.53 -9.76
N ILE A 173 -14.51 16.83 -8.88
CA ILE A 173 -15.13 15.83 -7.98
C ILE A 173 -16.11 16.46 -7.03
N ILE A 174 -15.74 17.57 -6.38
CA ILE A 174 -16.62 18.29 -5.44
C ILE A 174 -17.89 18.77 -6.15
N MET A 175 -17.80 19.18 -7.41
CA MET A 175 -18.92 19.61 -8.22
C MET A 175 -19.75 18.46 -8.81
N GLY A 176 -19.30 17.22 -8.70
CA GLY A 176 -19.99 16.04 -9.21
C GLY A 176 -19.93 15.92 -10.74
N SER A 177 -18.85 16.37 -11.36
CA SER A 177 -18.67 16.40 -12.82
C SER A 177 -17.82 15.23 -13.30
#